data_fb82fde6a5d3d26a42dfd3e140040128
#
_entry.id   fb82fde6a5d3d26a42dfd3e140040128
#
_cell.length_a   1.000
_cell.length_b   1.000
_cell.length_c   1.000
_cell.angle_alpha   90.00
_cell.angle_beta   90.00
_cell.angle_gamma   90.00
#
_symmetry.space_group_name_H-M   'P 1'
#
loop_
_entity.id
_entity.type
_entity.pdbx_description
1 polymer ?
#
loop_
_entity_poly.entity_id
_entity_poly.type
_entity_poly.pdbx_seq_one_letter_code
_entity_poly.pdbx_strand_id
1 'polypeptide(L)'
;FSPDLKDPITTFNIAPGIQPGFWAFAPKSRGMSNESFASTKANPLLRLPSPSIRVEQGDKIIVTLENSHYFPHSIHFHGVDHPFQKENGEGNDGVPQTSNKLTMPGKVVSYELTPRQTGTMVYHCHVQAHTHILMGLIGMFIVEENRPNNWVQTFNIGAGFVRHSSKAVKEAYSQEYDLQYQDLDKELHSLIQT
;
A
#
# COMPACT_ATOMS: atom_id res chain seq x y z
N PHE A 1 4.11 4.57 15.46
CA PHE A 1 4.12 4.73 16.92
C PHE A 1 5.31 5.58 17.31
N SER A 2 5.07 6.67 18.02
CA SER A 2 6.11 7.35 18.79
C SER A 2 6.15 6.72 20.17
N PRO A 3 7.34 6.46 20.76
CA PRO A 3 7.43 5.96 22.13
C PRO A 3 6.77 6.91 23.16
N ASP A 4 6.53 8.15 22.77
CA ASP A 4 5.81 9.13 23.58
C ASP A 4 4.29 9.11 23.39
N LEU A 5 3.79 8.29 22.47
CA LEU A 5 2.37 8.13 22.25
C LEU A 5 1.77 7.25 23.36
N LYS A 6 0.96 7.86 24.19
CA LYS A 6 0.12 7.17 25.18
C LYS A 6 -1.09 6.47 24.57
N ASP A 7 -1.17 6.45 23.23
CA ASP A 7 -2.27 5.82 22.54
C ASP A 7 -2.10 4.31 22.54
N PRO A 8 -3.19 3.57 22.76
CA PRO A 8 -3.14 2.13 22.71
C PRO A 8 -2.66 1.67 21.34
N ILE A 9 -1.82 0.67 21.33
CA ILE A 9 -1.42 -0.06 20.12
C ILE A 9 -2.69 -0.41 19.36
N THR A 10 -2.74 -0.04 18.08
CA THR A 10 -3.87 -0.43 17.24
C THR A 10 -3.87 -1.95 17.11
N THR A 11 -4.80 -2.59 17.77
CA THR A 11 -4.99 -4.03 17.71
C THR A 11 -6.28 -4.35 16.98
N PHE A 12 -6.25 -5.44 16.23
CA PHE A 12 -7.43 -5.95 15.56
C PHE A 12 -7.93 -7.19 16.27
N ASN A 13 -9.20 -7.22 16.60
CA ASN A 13 -9.82 -8.41 17.15
C ASN A 13 -10.10 -9.41 16.01
N ILE A 14 -9.22 -10.39 15.88
CA ILE A 14 -9.29 -11.40 14.83
C ILE A 14 -10.11 -12.61 15.28
N ALA A 15 -9.92 -13.00 16.53
CA ALA A 15 -10.64 -14.09 17.16
C ALA A 15 -10.61 -13.89 18.69
N PRO A 16 -11.45 -14.56 19.47
CA PRO A 16 -11.42 -14.48 20.90
C PRO A 16 -10.01 -14.74 21.46
N GLY A 17 -9.45 -13.76 22.16
CA GLY A 17 -8.12 -13.82 22.76
C GLY A 17 -6.95 -13.63 21.77
N ILE A 18 -7.23 -13.26 20.51
CA ILE A 18 -6.21 -12.96 19.49
C ILE A 18 -6.40 -11.52 19.02
N GLN A 19 -5.62 -10.62 19.58
CA GLN A 19 -5.64 -9.19 19.28
C GLN A 19 -4.23 -8.70 18.98
N PRO A 20 -3.64 -9.11 17.84
CA PRO A 20 -2.31 -8.67 17.45
C PRO A 20 -2.31 -7.20 17.06
N GLY A 21 -1.18 -6.54 17.29
CA GLY A 21 -0.96 -5.25 16.70
C GLY A 21 -0.55 -5.36 15.23
N PHE A 22 -0.94 -4.40 14.45
CA PHE A 22 -0.62 -4.33 13.03
C PHE A 22 -0.06 -2.98 12.64
N TRP A 23 0.71 -3.00 11.57
CA TRP A 23 1.11 -1.79 10.85
C TRP A 23 0.34 -1.75 9.53
N ALA A 24 -0.01 -0.56 9.09
CA ALA A 24 -0.70 -0.41 7.82
C ALA A 24 -0.27 0.88 7.11
N PHE A 25 -0.29 0.84 5.79
CA PHE A 25 -0.32 2.07 5.02
C PHE A 25 -1.73 2.66 5.13
N ALA A 26 -1.81 3.95 5.35
CA ALA A 26 -3.08 4.68 5.39
C ALA A 26 -3.07 5.80 4.36
N PRO A 27 -4.16 5.97 3.57
CA PRO A 27 -4.22 7.05 2.62
C PRO A 27 -4.29 8.39 3.36
N LYS A 28 -3.53 9.36 2.86
CA LYS A 28 -3.58 10.73 3.32
C LYS A 28 -4.20 11.56 2.21
N SER A 29 -5.50 11.83 2.30
CA SER A 29 -6.21 12.63 1.32
C SER A 29 -6.61 13.99 1.88
N ARG A 30 -6.95 14.94 0.99
CA ARG A 30 -7.47 16.23 1.40
C ARG A 30 -8.65 16.06 2.34
N GLY A 31 -8.52 16.59 3.56
CA GLY A 31 -9.56 16.53 4.59
C GLY A 31 -9.63 15.25 5.39
N MET A 32 -8.82 14.23 5.09
CA MET A 32 -8.86 12.95 5.82
C MET A 32 -7.76 12.78 6.86
N SER A 33 -6.67 13.50 6.79
CA SER A 33 -5.72 13.57 7.87
C SER A 33 -4.97 14.87 7.85
N ASN A 34 -5.25 15.72 8.81
CA ASN A 34 -4.35 16.80 9.22
C ASN A 34 -3.36 16.30 10.28
N GLU A 35 -3.32 14.99 10.48
CA GLU A 35 -2.44 14.38 11.46
C GLU A 35 -1.02 14.40 10.91
N SER A 36 -0.22 15.25 11.52
CA SER A 36 1.21 15.30 11.28
C SER A 36 1.88 14.14 12.04
N PHE A 37 3.14 13.88 11.73
CA PHE A 37 3.99 12.97 12.50
C PHE A 37 3.94 13.23 14.02
N ALA A 38 3.66 14.48 14.44
CA ALA A 38 3.52 14.86 15.83
C ALA A 38 2.11 14.63 16.43
N SER A 39 1.17 14.09 15.66
CA SER A 39 -0.16 13.78 16.20
C SER A 39 -0.09 12.68 17.24
N THR A 40 -0.73 12.93 18.38
CA THR A 40 -0.86 11.96 19.49
C THR A 40 -2.09 11.09 19.37
N LYS A 41 -2.88 11.24 18.32
CA LYS A 41 -4.10 10.47 18.11
C LYS A 41 -3.88 9.36 17.13
N ALA A 42 -4.38 8.16 17.44
CA ALA A 42 -4.43 7.05 16.49
C ALA A 42 -5.20 7.48 15.23
N ASN A 43 -4.67 7.15 14.04
CA ASN A 43 -5.36 7.44 12.80
C ASN A 43 -6.63 6.57 12.70
N PRO A 44 -7.84 7.14 12.75
CA PRO A 44 -9.08 6.38 12.69
C PRO A 44 -9.30 5.69 11.33
N LEU A 45 -8.48 6.03 10.33
CA LEU A 45 -8.53 5.43 8.99
C LEU A 45 -7.60 4.23 8.83
N LEU A 46 -6.84 3.87 9.87
CA LEU A 46 -6.02 2.67 9.86
C LEU A 46 -6.91 1.45 9.70
N ARG A 47 -6.71 0.72 8.62
CA ARG A 47 -7.46 -0.48 8.25
C ARG A 47 -6.52 -1.55 7.74
N LEU A 48 -6.91 -2.79 7.93
CA LEU A 48 -6.31 -3.95 7.29
C LEU A 48 -7.34 -4.58 6.32
N PRO A 49 -6.84 -5.02 5.20
CA PRO A 49 -5.50 -4.82 4.64
C PRO A 49 -5.22 -3.35 4.34
N SER A 50 -3.95 -3.00 4.06
CA SER A 50 -3.61 -1.67 3.52
C SER A 50 -4.42 -1.39 2.24
N PRO A 51 -4.74 -0.13 1.91
CA PRO A 51 -5.70 0.18 0.85
C PRO A 51 -5.24 -0.31 -0.51
N SER A 52 -6.17 -0.80 -1.33
CA SER A 52 -5.91 -1.07 -2.75
C SER A 52 -5.68 0.23 -3.50
N ILE A 53 -4.60 0.28 -4.29
CA ILE A 53 -4.29 1.39 -5.19
C ILE A 53 -4.67 0.96 -6.60
N ARG A 54 -5.62 1.66 -7.21
CA ARG A 54 -6.06 1.41 -8.58
C ARG A 54 -5.63 2.54 -9.49
N VAL A 55 -5.04 2.19 -10.62
CA VAL A 55 -4.50 3.13 -11.60
C VAL A 55 -4.74 2.60 -13.01
N GLU A 56 -4.62 3.47 -14.02
CA GLU A 56 -4.69 3.06 -15.41
C GLU A 56 -3.30 2.83 -16.00
N GLN A 57 -3.24 1.91 -16.94
CA GLN A 57 -2.02 1.64 -17.72
C GLN A 57 -1.57 2.92 -18.43
N GLY A 58 -0.30 3.28 -18.24
CA GLY A 58 0.30 4.46 -18.86
C GLY A 58 0.15 5.75 -18.06
N ASP A 59 -0.58 5.75 -16.96
CA ASP A 59 -0.66 6.92 -16.09
C ASP A 59 0.70 7.22 -15.44
N LYS A 60 1.02 8.49 -15.34
CA LYS A 60 2.13 8.94 -14.50
C LYS A 60 1.65 9.05 -13.05
N ILE A 61 2.19 8.17 -12.21
CA ILE A 61 1.79 8.04 -10.82
C ILE A 61 2.91 8.53 -9.92
N ILE A 62 2.55 9.32 -8.93
CA ILE A 62 3.45 9.76 -7.87
C ILE A 62 2.85 9.30 -6.55
N VAL A 63 3.56 8.39 -5.88
CA VAL A 63 3.19 7.93 -4.54
C VAL A 63 4.13 8.54 -3.52
N THR A 64 3.58 9.26 -2.56
CA THR A 64 4.36 9.89 -1.50
C THR A 64 4.13 9.14 -0.20
N LEU A 65 5.20 8.57 0.35
CA LEU A 65 5.21 7.95 1.66
C LEU A 65 5.66 8.98 2.70
N GLU A 66 4.78 9.25 3.65
CA GLU A 66 5.12 9.96 4.90
C GLU A 66 5.23 8.92 6.01
N ASN A 67 6.39 8.83 6.64
CA ASN A 67 6.60 7.87 7.72
C ASN A 67 6.31 8.49 9.08
N SER A 68 5.15 8.16 9.63
CA SER A 68 4.75 8.53 10.99
C SER A 68 5.07 7.44 12.03
N HIS A 69 5.76 6.37 11.60
CA HIS A 69 6.17 5.27 12.46
C HIS A 69 7.60 5.48 12.98
N TYR A 70 8.00 4.77 14.01
CA TYR A 70 9.35 4.88 14.61
C TYR A 70 10.41 4.00 13.94
N PHE A 71 10.02 3.08 13.05
CA PHE A 71 10.95 2.35 12.18
C PHE A 71 11.09 3.00 10.81
N PRO A 72 12.22 2.80 10.12
CA PRO A 72 12.35 3.20 8.73
C PRO A 72 11.49 2.31 7.84
N HIS A 73 10.90 2.89 6.80
CA HIS A 73 10.06 2.20 5.82
C HIS A 73 10.40 2.59 4.39
N SER A 74 9.90 1.82 3.45
CA SER A 74 9.89 2.13 2.02
C SER A 74 8.60 1.60 1.40
N ILE A 75 8.36 1.94 0.14
CA ILE A 75 7.35 1.27 -0.68
C ILE A 75 8.03 0.70 -1.92
N HIS A 76 7.88 -0.60 -2.12
CA HIS A 76 8.23 -1.30 -3.34
C HIS A 76 6.96 -1.73 -4.06
N PHE A 77 6.86 -1.39 -5.34
CA PHE A 77 5.75 -1.80 -6.20
C PHE A 77 6.13 -3.09 -6.92
N HIS A 78 5.80 -4.20 -6.30
CA HIS A 78 6.21 -5.52 -6.75
C HIS A 78 5.46 -5.94 -8.01
N GLY A 79 6.21 -6.32 -9.05
CA GLY A 79 5.66 -6.70 -10.34
C GLY A 79 5.30 -5.54 -11.26
N VAL A 80 5.51 -4.31 -10.82
CA VAL A 80 5.32 -3.11 -11.64
C VAL A 80 6.65 -2.73 -12.28
N ASP A 81 6.62 -2.53 -13.59
CA ASP A 81 7.77 -2.05 -14.34
C ASP A 81 7.93 -0.54 -14.12
N HIS A 82 8.97 -0.16 -13.40
CA HIS A 82 9.33 1.24 -13.13
C HIS A 82 10.86 1.41 -13.02
N PRO A 83 11.39 2.60 -13.27
CA PRO A 83 12.82 2.83 -13.19
C PRO A 83 13.34 2.74 -11.74
N PHE A 84 14.51 2.16 -11.55
CA PHE A 84 15.20 2.11 -10.25
C PHE A 84 15.55 3.48 -9.70
N GLN A 85 15.77 4.45 -10.59
CA GLN A 85 16.12 5.81 -10.25
C GLN A 85 15.22 6.79 -11.00
N LYS A 86 14.94 7.91 -10.39
CA LYS A 86 14.32 9.05 -11.04
C LYS A 86 15.30 9.76 -11.98
N GLU A 87 14.81 10.67 -12.79
CA GLU A 87 15.65 11.49 -13.67
C GLU A 87 16.75 12.28 -12.92
N ASN A 88 16.47 12.68 -11.69
CA ASN A 88 17.43 13.38 -10.83
C ASN A 88 18.44 12.44 -10.13
N GLY A 89 18.45 11.15 -10.45
CA GLY A 89 19.34 10.15 -9.85
C GLY A 89 18.91 9.61 -8.49
N GLU A 90 17.81 10.09 -7.94
CA GLU A 90 17.29 9.55 -6.68
C GLU A 90 16.72 8.15 -6.87
N GLY A 91 16.93 7.28 -5.87
CA GLY A 91 16.35 5.95 -5.85
C GLY A 91 14.83 5.97 -5.91
N ASN A 92 14.23 4.98 -6.58
CA ASN A 92 12.82 4.98 -6.92
C ASN A 92 12.11 3.63 -6.74
N ASP A 93 12.82 2.53 -6.50
CA ASP A 93 12.19 1.20 -6.41
C ASP A 93 11.82 0.78 -4.98
N GLY A 94 12.25 1.54 -3.98
CA GLY A 94 11.98 1.25 -2.57
C GLY A 94 12.75 0.07 -1.98
N VAL A 95 13.65 -0.55 -2.74
CA VAL A 95 14.51 -1.65 -2.29
C VAL A 95 15.82 -1.08 -1.74
N PRO A 96 16.14 -1.23 -0.45
CA PRO A 96 17.31 -0.59 0.15
C PRO A 96 18.64 -0.97 -0.51
N GLN A 97 18.74 -2.19 -1.02
CA GLN A 97 19.95 -2.71 -1.66
C GLN A 97 20.23 -2.09 -3.04
N THR A 98 19.20 -1.60 -3.73
CA THR A 98 19.31 -1.09 -5.09
C THR A 98 19.13 0.42 -5.16
N SER A 99 18.26 1.00 -4.34
CA SER A 99 17.90 2.42 -4.43
C SER A 99 18.33 3.27 -3.26
N ASN A 100 18.85 2.68 -2.19
CA ASN A 100 19.27 3.37 -0.95
C ASN A 100 18.18 4.27 -0.34
N LYS A 101 16.90 3.98 -0.59
CA LYS A 101 15.83 4.85 -0.16
C LYS A 101 15.11 4.29 1.05
N LEU A 102 15.44 4.84 2.21
CA LEU A 102 14.76 4.58 3.46
C LEU A 102 14.01 5.85 3.88
N THR A 103 12.73 5.72 4.10
CA THR A 103 11.96 6.80 4.73
C THR A 103 12.09 6.68 6.23
N MET A 104 12.98 7.48 6.80
CA MET A 104 13.21 7.53 8.24
C MET A 104 11.97 8.10 8.95
N PRO A 105 11.81 7.84 10.27
CA PRO A 105 10.75 8.44 11.06
C PRO A 105 10.64 9.96 10.85
N GLY A 106 9.45 10.45 10.61
CA GLY A 106 9.14 11.86 10.33
C GLY A 106 9.59 12.38 8.97
N LYS A 107 10.06 11.51 8.08
CA LYS A 107 10.50 11.90 6.73
C LYS A 107 9.46 11.50 5.67
N VAL A 108 9.63 12.13 4.52
CA VAL A 108 8.77 11.96 3.34
C VAL A 108 9.62 11.57 2.15
N VAL A 109 9.15 10.60 1.39
CA VAL A 109 9.80 10.13 0.15
C VAL A 109 8.74 9.91 -0.91
N SER A 110 9.01 10.30 -2.16
CA SER A 110 8.13 10.07 -3.30
C SER A 110 8.71 9.06 -4.26
N TYR A 111 7.85 8.23 -4.83
CA TYR A 111 8.12 7.25 -5.87
C TYR A 111 7.36 7.65 -7.13
N GLU A 112 8.00 7.50 -8.29
CA GLU A 112 7.41 7.82 -9.60
C GLU A 112 7.40 6.58 -10.47
N LEU A 113 6.24 6.25 -11.03
CA LEU A 113 6.06 5.09 -11.88
C LEU A 113 5.05 5.36 -12.99
N THR A 114 5.20 4.62 -14.07
CA THR A 114 4.26 4.62 -15.19
C THR A 114 4.05 3.17 -15.60
N PRO A 115 3.05 2.48 -15.01
CA PRO A 115 2.85 1.06 -15.26
C PRO A 115 2.46 0.80 -16.70
N ARG A 116 3.16 -0.13 -17.36
CA ARG A 116 2.93 -0.50 -18.74
C ARG A 116 2.15 -1.80 -18.92
N GLN A 117 2.05 -2.58 -17.86
CA GLN A 117 1.33 -3.85 -17.86
C GLN A 117 0.12 -3.77 -16.96
N THR A 118 -0.99 -4.29 -17.43
CA THR A 118 -2.21 -4.45 -16.63
C THR A 118 -2.14 -5.68 -15.75
N GLY A 119 -2.82 -5.65 -14.63
CA GLY A 119 -2.92 -6.80 -13.73
C GLY A 119 -3.05 -6.40 -12.27
N THR A 120 -3.17 -7.41 -11.43
CA THR A 120 -3.19 -7.28 -9.98
C THR A 120 -1.81 -7.60 -9.45
N MET A 121 -1.19 -6.62 -8.83
CA MET A 121 0.14 -6.65 -8.25
C MET A 121 0.04 -6.26 -6.78
N VAL A 122 1.16 -6.20 -6.08
CA VAL A 122 1.21 -5.75 -4.69
C VAL A 122 2.20 -4.62 -4.51
N TYR A 123 1.95 -3.77 -3.53
CA TYR A 123 2.96 -2.86 -3.01
C TYR A 123 3.23 -3.21 -1.55
N HIS A 124 4.45 -3.08 -1.11
CA HIS A 124 4.83 -3.45 0.25
C HIS A 124 6.08 -2.72 0.75
N CYS A 125 6.28 -2.73 2.05
CA CYS A 125 7.55 -2.28 2.62
C CYS A 125 8.65 -3.28 2.28
N HIS A 126 9.81 -2.77 1.85
CA HIS A 126 10.98 -3.61 1.54
C HIS A 126 12.11 -3.46 2.58
N VAL A 127 11.91 -2.70 3.64
CA VAL A 127 12.81 -2.67 4.79
C VAL A 127 12.46 -3.85 5.69
N GLN A 128 13.39 -4.79 5.86
CA GLN A 128 13.12 -6.04 6.58
C GLN A 128 11.79 -6.67 6.14
N ALA A 129 11.66 -6.90 4.85
CA ALA A 129 10.38 -7.23 4.21
C ALA A 129 9.66 -8.41 4.87
N HIS A 130 10.40 -9.47 5.25
CA HIS A 130 9.85 -10.64 5.93
C HIS A 130 9.11 -10.31 7.24
N THR A 131 9.53 -9.27 7.93
CA THR A 131 8.89 -8.82 9.17
C THR A 131 7.82 -7.78 8.89
N HIS A 132 8.15 -6.74 8.11
CA HIS A 132 7.25 -5.61 7.90
C HIS A 132 6.01 -5.98 7.07
N ILE A 133 6.13 -6.94 6.15
CA ILE A 133 4.98 -7.46 5.40
C ILE A 133 4.05 -8.23 6.34
N LEU A 134 4.58 -9.14 7.16
CA LEU A 134 3.78 -9.87 8.15
C LEU A 134 3.08 -8.93 9.14
N MET A 135 3.73 -7.84 9.51
CA MET A 135 3.10 -6.81 10.35
C MET A 135 1.96 -6.06 9.69
N GLY A 136 1.77 -6.16 8.36
CA GLY A 136 0.65 -5.58 7.63
C GLY A 136 1.00 -4.51 6.59
N LEU A 137 2.28 -4.21 6.38
CA LEU A 137 2.72 -3.22 5.38
C LEU A 137 2.73 -3.80 3.97
N ILE A 138 1.55 -4.20 3.50
CA ILE A 138 1.29 -4.73 2.16
C ILE A 138 -0.13 -4.37 1.71
N GLY A 139 -0.29 -4.06 0.44
CA GLY A 139 -1.58 -3.79 -0.19
C GLY A 139 -1.59 -4.18 -1.67
N MET A 140 -2.76 -4.21 -2.27
CA MET A 140 -2.90 -4.49 -3.70
C MET A 140 -2.62 -3.24 -4.54
N PHE A 141 -1.93 -3.45 -5.66
CA PHE A 141 -1.71 -2.45 -6.69
C PHE A 141 -2.30 -2.97 -8.00
N ILE A 142 -3.40 -2.36 -8.43
CA ILE A 142 -4.19 -2.84 -9.56
C ILE A 142 -4.02 -1.86 -10.71
N VAL A 143 -3.53 -2.37 -11.84
CA VAL A 143 -3.37 -1.60 -13.08
C VAL A 143 -4.44 -2.05 -14.07
N GLU A 144 -5.34 -1.14 -14.37
CA GLU A 144 -6.43 -1.37 -15.33
C GLU A 144 -6.00 -0.93 -16.73
N GLU A 145 -6.63 -1.52 -17.74
CA GLU A 145 -6.36 -1.12 -19.11
C GLU A 145 -6.83 0.33 -19.36
N ASN A 146 -5.93 1.13 -19.89
CA ASN A 146 -6.28 2.43 -20.43
C ASN A 146 -6.99 2.28 -21.77
N ARG A 147 -8.18 2.84 -21.88
CA ARG A 147 -8.99 2.80 -23.12
C ARG A 147 -9.55 4.16 -23.47
N PRO A 148 -9.55 4.50 -24.75
CA PRO A 148 -10.10 5.78 -25.22
C PRO A 148 -11.58 6.01 -24.87
N ASN A 149 -12.32 4.95 -24.57
CA ASN A 149 -13.74 5.01 -24.16
C ASN A 149 -13.93 4.31 -22.82
N ASN A 150 -13.12 4.66 -21.87
CA ASN A 150 -13.11 4.02 -20.54
C ASN A 150 -14.28 4.50 -19.67
N TRP A 151 -15.49 4.36 -20.17
CA TRP A 151 -16.75 4.61 -19.44
C TRP A 151 -17.07 3.53 -18.41
N VAL A 152 -16.22 2.52 -18.31
CA VAL A 152 -16.24 1.48 -17.29
C VAL A 152 -14.97 1.59 -16.45
N GLN A 153 -14.65 2.77 -16.00
CA GLN A 153 -13.65 2.90 -14.95
C GLN A 153 -14.26 2.44 -13.64
N THR A 154 -13.68 1.42 -13.10
CA THR A 154 -14.06 0.81 -11.84
C THR A 154 -13.60 1.60 -10.63
N PHE A 155 -13.72 2.91 -10.63
CA PHE A 155 -13.80 3.66 -9.39
C PHE A 155 -15.12 3.38 -8.66
N ASN A 156 -16.05 2.75 -9.32
CA ASN A 156 -17.27 2.23 -8.73
C ASN A 156 -17.08 0.76 -8.43
N ILE A 157 -16.77 0.47 -7.20
CA ILE A 157 -16.94 -0.84 -6.61
C ILE A 157 -18.41 -1.22 -6.87
N GLY A 158 -18.67 -2.07 -7.86
CA GLY A 158 -20.03 -2.53 -8.00
C GLY A 158 -20.46 -3.08 -9.34
N ALA A 159 -19.98 -2.60 -10.47
CA ALA A 159 -20.31 -3.15 -11.77
C ALA A 159 -19.24 -2.85 -12.81
N GLY A 160 -18.95 -3.77 -13.69
CA GLY A 160 -17.97 -3.58 -14.73
C GLY A 160 -17.96 -4.68 -15.78
N PHE A 161 -16.90 -4.71 -16.55
CA PHE A 161 -16.68 -5.73 -17.58
C PHE A 161 -15.30 -6.34 -17.42
N VAL A 162 -15.22 -7.65 -17.36
CA VAL A 162 -13.95 -8.38 -17.39
C VAL A 162 -13.48 -8.51 -18.84
N ARG A 163 -12.18 -8.35 -19.05
CA ARG A 163 -11.56 -8.57 -20.34
C ARG A 163 -10.58 -9.73 -20.32
N HIS A 164 -10.70 -10.56 -21.32
CA HIS A 164 -9.69 -11.56 -21.63
C HIS A 164 -8.66 -10.98 -22.61
N SER A 165 -7.38 -11.23 -22.33
CA SER A 165 -6.23 -10.59 -22.95
C SER A 165 -6.06 -10.81 -24.46
N SER A 166 -6.74 -11.78 -25.06
CA SER A 166 -6.46 -12.14 -26.47
C SER A 166 -7.61 -11.96 -27.44
N LYS A 167 -8.85 -11.90 -27.02
CA LYS A 167 -10.02 -11.76 -27.90
C LYS A 167 -11.17 -11.00 -27.25
N ALA A 168 -10.86 -9.98 -26.49
CA ALA A 168 -11.79 -8.98 -25.99
C ALA A 168 -13.23 -9.49 -25.71
N VAL A 169 -13.36 -10.61 -25.04
CA VAL A 169 -14.66 -11.06 -24.55
C VAL A 169 -14.97 -10.14 -23.37
N LYS A 170 -16.05 -9.40 -23.52
CA LYS A 170 -16.58 -8.56 -22.45
C LYS A 170 -17.62 -9.37 -21.69
N GLU A 171 -17.33 -9.67 -20.43
CA GLU A 171 -18.31 -10.25 -19.54
C GLU A 171 -18.79 -9.17 -18.56
N ALA A 172 -20.10 -8.97 -18.50
CA ALA A 172 -20.70 -8.08 -17.55
C ALA A 172 -20.73 -8.74 -16.17
N TYR A 173 -20.29 -8.02 -15.15
CA TYR A 173 -20.38 -8.44 -13.75
C TYR A 173 -21.11 -7.39 -12.92
N SER A 174 -21.76 -7.82 -11.86
CA SER A 174 -22.53 -6.94 -10.98
C SER A 174 -21.77 -6.43 -9.77
N GLN A 175 -20.70 -7.14 -9.36
CA GLN A 175 -19.90 -6.79 -8.19
C GLN A 175 -18.45 -7.24 -8.39
N GLU A 176 -17.55 -6.52 -7.76
CA GLU A 176 -16.12 -6.81 -7.72
C GLU A 176 -15.63 -6.76 -6.27
N TYR A 177 -14.80 -7.71 -5.90
CA TYR A 177 -14.20 -7.79 -4.57
C TYR A 177 -12.69 -7.93 -4.66
N ASP A 178 -11.99 -7.13 -3.90
CA ASP A 178 -10.56 -7.29 -3.68
C ASP A 178 -10.35 -8.21 -2.48
N LEU A 179 -9.70 -9.35 -2.70
CA LEU A 179 -9.39 -10.32 -1.66
C LEU A 179 -7.88 -10.39 -1.45
N GLN A 180 -7.44 -10.03 -0.27
CA GLN A 180 -6.05 -10.15 0.13
C GLN A 180 -5.95 -11.12 1.32
N TYR A 181 -5.17 -12.19 1.14
CA TYR A 181 -4.85 -13.13 2.20
C TYR A 181 -3.53 -12.70 2.85
N GLN A 182 -3.47 -12.77 4.15
CA GLN A 182 -2.29 -12.46 4.92
C GLN A 182 -2.14 -13.43 6.08
N ASP A 183 -0.94 -13.97 6.24
CA ASP A 183 -0.61 -14.78 7.40
C ASP A 183 -0.50 -13.93 8.66
N LEU A 184 -0.83 -14.54 9.76
CA LEU A 184 -0.71 -13.95 11.07
C LEU A 184 0.16 -14.84 11.96
N ASP A 185 1.30 -14.33 12.39
CA ASP A 185 2.13 -14.94 13.42
C ASP A 185 1.96 -14.17 14.73
N LYS A 186 1.20 -14.76 15.64
CA LYS A 186 0.89 -14.15 16.92
C LYS A 186 2.15 -13.87 17.78
N GLU A 187 3.15 -14.74 17.72
CA GLU A 187 4.38 -14.57 18.48
C GLU A 187 5.23 -13.45 17.90
N LEU A 188 5.39 -13.43 16.57
CA LEU A 188 6.10 -12.37 15.87
C LEU A 188 5.48 -11.01 16.13
N HIS A 189 4.15 -10.90 15.99
CA HIS A 189 3.43 -9.63 16.23
C HIS A 189 3.63 -9.14 17.67
N SER A 190 3.63 -10.06 18.63
CA SER A 190 3.89 -9.70 20.04
C SER A 190 5.31 -9.23 20.26
N LEU A 191 6.30 -9.94 19.70
CA LEU A 191 7.73 -9.60 19.88
C LEU A 191 8.11 -8.24 19.26
N ILE A 192 7.50 -7.89 18.13
CA ILE A 192 7.84 -6.65 17.44
C ILE A 192 7.20 -5.43 18.10
N GLN A 193 6.17 -5.62 18.88
CA GLN A 193 5.45 -4.54 19.55
C GLN A 193 5.91 -4.24 20.97
N THR A 194 6.74 -5.08 21.52
CA THR A 194 7.39 -4.84 22.82
C THR A 194 8.65 -4.03 22.68
#